data_3efb51c828fd52cd4eb19286b371cb34
#
_entry.id   3efb51c828fd52cd4eb19286b371cb34
#
_cell.length_a   1.000
_cell.length_b   1.000
_cell.length_c   1.000
_cell.angle_alpha   90.00
_cell.angle_beta   90.00
_cell.angle_gamma   90.00
#
_symmetry.space_group_name_H-M   'P 1'
#
loop_
_entity.id
_entity.type
_entity.pdbx_description
1 polymer ?
#
loop_
_entity_poly.entity_id
_entity_poly.type
_entity_poly.pdbx_seq_one_letter_code
_entity_poly.pdbx_strand_id
1 'polypeptide(L)'
;MTIPKRLHTTIHTFCSDMWDGYLSAITDFIAAHPDIKAKLVIDRFHVAKNYRDDFDMLRKKEMRRLRKELPEATYKDVGHGMHWVLRHNYNNLNDDDKVRLRSLFQYSPLLHQAYTLREELTAIFNMNLRLAEGRHRLEKWSAKVKRSTLTCFDKFLKTLRNHLDEIANYFDKRASSGFVEGVNNKLKTITRRSYGLQRVDSLFRRLWLDLSGYRHLFA
;
A
#
# COMPACT_ATOMS: atom_id res chain seq x y z
N MET A 1 12.08 -22.74 9.68
CA MET A 1 13.16 -21.79 10.08
C MET A 1 12.69 -21.12 11.36
N THR A 2 13.43 -21.23 12.44
CA THR A 2 13.04 -20.68 13.74
C THR A 2 13.91 -19.47 14.06
N ILE A 3 13.30 -18.41 14.60
CA ILE A 3 14.06 -17.23 15.05
C ILE A 3 14.79 -17.64 16.35
N PRO A 4 16.12 -17.45 16.44
CA PRO A 4 16.86 -17.79 17.66
C PRO A 4 16.34 -17.02 18.88
N LYS A 5 16.16 -17.69 20.02
CA LYS A 5 15.60 -17.09 21.26
C LYS A 5 16.32 -15.80 21.68
N ARG A 6 17.64 -15.73 21.52
CA ARG A 6 18.44 -14.52 21.83
C ARG A 6 18.00 -13.26 21.07
N LEU A 7 17.27 -13.41 19.94
CA LEU A 7 16.78 -12.30 19.13
C LEU A 7 15.34 -11.90 19.45
N HIS A 8 14.59 -12.69 20.23
CA HIS A 8 13.19 -12.43 20.51
C HIS A 8 12.96 -11.05 21.12
N THR A 9 13.78 -10.66 22.11
CA THR A 9 13.66 -9.35 22.77
C THR A 9 14.03 -8.16 21.89
N THR A 10 14.69 -8.40 20.75
CA THR A 10 15.06 -7.36 19.78
C THR A 10 13.99 -7.14 18.71
N ILE A 11 12.99 -8.01 18.64
CA ILE A 11 11.91 -7.91 17.67
C ILE A 11 10.83 -6.98 18.22
N HIS A 12 10.62 -5.85 17.56
CA HIS A 12 9.62 -4.86 17.97
C HIS A 12 8.42 -4.78 17.02
N THR A 13 8.57 -5.27 15.80
CA THR A 13 7.54 -5.15 14.77
C THR A 13 7.64 -6.30 13.78
N PHE A 14 6.50 -6.89 13.47
CA PHE A 14 6.32 -7.73 12.29
C PHE A 14 5.54 -6.92 11.26
N CYS A 15 6.08 -6.73 10.08
CA CYS A 15 5.41 -6.03 8.99
C CYS A 15 5.07 -7.04 7.88
N SER A 16 3.80 -7.10 7.49
CA SER A 16 3.30 -8.06 6.50
C SER A 16 2.32 -7.40 5.53
N ASP A 17 2.01 -8.13 4.44
CA ASP A 17 0.83 -7.85 3.64
C ASP A 17 -0.47 -8.29 4.36
N MET A 18 -1.61 -8.17 3.68
CA MET A 18 -2.92 -8.54 4.23
C MET A 18 -3.34 -9.97 3.92
N TRP A 19 -2.40 -10.88 3.68
CA TRP A 19 -2.75 -12.28 3.49
C TRP A 19 -2.99 -12.96 4.84
N ASP A 20 -4.21 -13.50 5.04
CA ASP A 20 -4.65 -14.06 6.32
C ASP A 20 -3.69 -15.13 6.86
N GLY A 21 -3.07 -15.92 5.97
CA GLY A 21 -2.10 -16.94 6.38
C GLY A 21 -0.87 -16.36 7.06
N TYR A 22 -0.34 -15.23 6.60
CA TYR A 22 0.78 -14.56 7.26
C TYR A 22 0.33 -13.89 8.57
N LEU A 23 -0.83 -13.24 8.55
CA LEU A 23 -1.35 -12.58 9.75
C LEU A 23 -1.59 -13.57 10.88
N SER A 24 -2.24 -14.72 10.60
CA SER A 24 -2.42 -15.80 11.58
C SER A 24 -1.10 -16.35 12.08
N ALA A 25 -0.18 -16.71 11.17
CA ALA A 25 1.10 -17.29 11.56
C ALA A 25 1.93 -16.35 12.45
N ILE A 26 1.90 -15.03 12.18
CA ILE A 26 2.60 -14.04 13.01
C ILE A 26 1.89 -13.88 14.36
N THR A 27 0.56 -13.84 14.39
CA THR A 27 -0.21 -13.74 15.62
C THR A 27 0.03 -14.94 16.52
N ASP A 28 -0.03 -16.15 15.96
CA ASP A 28 0.24 -17.41 16.68
C ASP A 28 1.68 -17.45 17.19
N PHE A 29 2.63 -16.98 16.38
CA PHE A 29 4.03 -16.91 16.78
C PHE A 29 4.25 -15.96 17.96
N ILE A 30 3.65 -14.76 17.94
CA ILE A 30 3.72 -13.80 19.06
C ILE A 30 3.08 -14.41 20.31
N ALA A 31 1.90 -15.04 20.19
CA ALA A 31 1.19 -15.66 21.30
C ALA A 31 1.99 -16.81 21.93
N ALA A 32 2.71 -17.60 21.13
CA ALA A 32 3.55 -18.70 21.61
C ALA A 32 4.87 -18.24 22.25
N HIS A 33 5.25 -16.97 22.11
CA HIS A 33 6.52 -16.44 22.61
C HIS A 33 6.30 -15.17 23.44
N PRO A 34 5.95 -15.25 24.73
CA PRO A 34 5.63 -14.10 25.59
C PRO A 34 6.79 -13.12 25.81
N ASP A 35 8.01 -13.53 25.53
CA ASP A 35 9.22 -12.71 25.53
C ASP A 35 9.29 -11.74 24.32
N ILE A 36 8.48 -11.97 23.29
CA ILE A 36 8.37 -11.10 22.12
C ILE A 36 7.27 -10.06 22.34
N LYS A 37 7.67 -8.79 22.52
CA LYS A 37 6.74 -7.66 22.67
C LYS A 37 6.58 -6.90 21.35
N ALA A 38 6.41 -7.64 20.25
CA ALA A 38 6.28 -7.07 18.93
C ALA A 38 4.82 -6.77 18.56
N LYS A 39 4.63 -5.73 17.74
CA LYS A 39 3.34 -5.42 17.13
C LYS A 39 3.29 -5.94 15.70
N LEU A 40 2.15 -6.48 15.31
CA LEU A 40 1.86 -6.77 13.90
C LEU A 40 1.43 -5.47 13.19
N VAL A 41 2.07 -5.16 12.08
CA VAL A 41 1.78 -3.99 11.24
C VAL A 41 1.45 -4.46 9.84
N ILE A 42 0.33 -4.02 9.32
CA ILE A 42 0.02 -4.19 7.90
C ILE A 42 0.69 -3.06 7.12
N ASP A 43 1.45 -3.46 6.08
CA ASP A 43 2.17 -2.51 5.26
C ASP A 43 1.21 -1.54 4.55
N ARG A 44 1.50 -0.25 4.70
CA ARG A 44 0.78 0.86 4.06
C ARG A 44 0.65 0.67 2.55
N PHE A 45 1.66 0.12 1.86
CA PHE A 45 1.59 -0.11 0.42
C PHE A 45 0.44 -1.04 0.04
N HIS A 46 0.25 -2.12 0.80
CA HIS A 46 -0.82 -3.09 0.58
C HIS A 46 -2.20 -2.50 0.92
N VAL A 47 -2.30 -1.68 1.97
CA VAL A 47 -3.52 -0.90 2.27
C VAL A 47 -3.89 0.00 1.09
N ALA A 48 -2.91 0.80 0.61
CA ALA A 48 -3.11 1.71 -0.50
C ALA A 48 -3.42 0.98 -1.82
N LYS A 49 -2.85 -0.21 -2.04
CA LYS A 49 -3.13 -1.04 -3.22
C LYS A 49 -4.58 -1.48 -3.23
N ASN A 50 -5.10 -2.05 -2.14
CA ASN A 50 -6.49 -2.50 -2.05
C ASN A 50 -7.46 -1.36 -2.38
N TYR A 51 -7.26 -0.22 -1.77
CA TYR A 51 -8.10 0.95 -2.00
C TYR A 51 -8.02 1.45 -3.46
N ARG A 52 -6.82 1.46 -4.04
CA ARG A 52 -6.62 1.86 -5.45
C ARG A 52 -7.27 0.89 -6.43
N ASP A 53 -7.27 -0.39 -6.14
CA ASP A 53 -7.91 -1.41 -6.98
C ASP A 53 -9.43 -1.21 -7.01
N ASP A 54 -10.05 -0.93 -5.85
CA ASP A 54 -11.48 -0.60 -5.75
C ASP A 54 -11.82 0.71 -6.50
N PHE A 55 -10.99 1.74 -6.37
CA PHE A 55 -11.13 2.98 -7.12
C PHE A 55 -10.99 2.76 -8.64
N ASP A 56 -10.04 1.92 -9.09
CA ASP A 56 -9.84 1.64 -10.51
C ASP A 56 -11.03 0.89 -11.12
N MET A 57 -11.70 0.03 -10.34
CA MET A 57 -12.95 -0.59 -10.78
C MET A 57 -14.06 0.44 -11.02
N LEU A 58 -14.25 1.40 -10.11
CA LEU A 58 -15.19 2.50 -10.30
C LEU A 58 -14.81 3.34 -11.53
N ARG A 59 -13.54 3.71 -11.65
CA ARG A 59 -13.04 4.45 -12.82
C ARG A 59 -13.42 3.75 -14.13
N LYS A 60 -13.11 2.46 -14.24
CA LYS A 60 -13.42 1.67 -15.44
C LYS A 60 -14.93 1.67 -15.75
N LYS A 61 -15.78 1.56 -14.73
CA LYS A 61 -17.24 1.60 -14.87
C LYS A 61 -17.70 2.96 -15.39
N GLU A 62 -17.24 4.04 -14.75
CA GLU A 62 -17.61 5.41 -15.12
C GLU A 62 -17.09 5.80 -16.52
N MET A 63 -15.85 5.46 -16.86
CA MET A 63 -15.32 5.72 -18.20
C MET A 63 -16.10 4.97 -19.30
N ARG A 64 -16.56 3.75 -19.01
CA ARG A 64 -17.45 3.03 -19.97
C ARG A 64 -18.81 3.70 -20.11
N ARG A 65 -19.38 4.25 -19.02
CA ARG A 65 -20.63 5.01 -19.03
C ARG A 65 -20.45 6.28 -19.88
N LEU A 66 -19.45 7.08 -19.56
CA LEU A 66 -19.16 8.34 -20.27
C LEU A 66 -18.89 8.13 -21.76
N ARG A 67 -18.23 7.03 -22.13
CA ARG A 67 -18.02 6.69 -23.55
C ARG A 67 -19.30 6.46 -24.34
N LYS A 68 -20.36 6.01 -23.64
CA LYS A 68 -21.67 5.77 -24.27
C LYS A 68 -22.56 7.02 -24.29
N GLU A 69 -22.39 7.89 -23.27
CA GLU A 69 -23.29 9.03 -23.05
C GLU A 69 -22.78 10.33 -23.71
N LEU A 70 -21.45 10.46 -23.86
CA LEU A 70 -20.85 11.68 -24.41
C LEU A 70 -20.57 11.57 -25.92
N PRO A 71 -20.66 12.70 -26.66
CA PRO A 71 -20.14 12.76 -28.02
C PRO A 71 -18.68 12.33 -28.06
N GLU A 72 -18.26 11.70 -29.15
CA GLU A 72 -16.91 11.12 -29.27
C GLU A 72 -15.80 12.16 -29.06
N ALA A 73 -15.97 13.37 -29.59
CA ALA A 73 -15.00 14.46 -29.40
C ALA A 73 -14.84 14.83 -27.92
N THR A 74 -15.97 15.03 -27.22
CA THR A 74 -15.98 15.35 -25.77
C THR A 74 -15.36 14.22 -24.95
N TYR A 75 -15.70 12.96 -25.26
CA TYR A 75 -15.12 11.82 -24.55
C TYR A 75 -13.61 11.72 -24.77
N LYS A 76 -13.11 11.96 -25.98
CA LYS A 76 -11.67 11.98 -26.28
C LYS A 76 -10.95 13.05 -25.46
N ASP A 77 -11.54 14.23 -25.35
CA ASP A 77 -10.97 15.35 -24.61
C ASP A 77 -10.87 15.03 -23.09
N VAL A 78 -11.98 14.63 -22.47
CA VAL A 78 -12.01 14.36 -21.01
C VAL A 78 -11.45 13.00 -20.62
N GLY A 79 -11.36 12.03 -21.51
CA GLY A 79 -11.01 10.64 -21.21
C GLY A 79 -9.54 10.29 -21.48
N HIS A 80 -8.88 11.00 -22.39
CA HIS A 80 -7.51 10.66 -22.79
C HIS A 80 -6.51 10.80 -21.65
N GLY A 81 -5.76 9.72 -21.37
CA GLY A 81 -4.74 9.69 -20.31
C GLY A 81 -5.27 9.71 -18.87
N MET A 82 -6.59 9.76 -18.64
CA MET A 82 -7.17 9.87 -17.29
C MET A 82 -6.83 8.72 -16.35
N HIS A 83 -6.47 7.53 -16.85
CA HIS A 83 -6.02 6.45 -16.00
C HIS A 83 -4.69 6.77 -15.29
N TRP A 84 -3.83 7.59 -15.87
CA TRP A 84 -2.61 8.08 -15.23
C TRP A 84 -2.90 9.23 -14.28
N VAL A 85 -3.66 10.23 -14.74
CA VAL A 85 -4.02 11.42 -13.96
C VAL A 85 -4.73 11.02 -12.66
N LEU A 86 -5.72 10.13 -12.75
CA LEU A 86 -6.46 9.64 -11.58
C LEU A 86 -5.65 8.77 -10.61
N ARG A 87 -4.45 8.33 -10.95
CA ARG A 87 -3.53 7.61 -10.04
C ARG A 87 -2.63 8.53 -9.24
N HIS A 88 -2.41 9.75 -9.72
CA HIS A 88 -1.58 10.73 -9.04
C HIS A 88 -2.37 11.52 -8.01
N ASN A 89 -1.69 12.02 -6.99
CA ASN A 89 -2.26 12.97 -6.05
C ASN A 89 -2.42 14.32 -6.75
N TYR A 90 -3.46 15.06 -6.41
CA TYR A 90 -3.79 16.34 -7.04
C TYR A 90 -2.61 17.33 -7.05
N ASN A 91 -1.86 17.39 -5.95
CA ASN A 91 -0.71 18.30 -5.82
C ASN A 91 0.48 17.92 -6.73
N ASN A 92 0.52 16.69 -7.23
CA ASN A 92 1.59 16.20 -8.12
C ASN A 92 1.22 16.32 -9.61
N LEU A 93 0.01 16.80 -9.91
CA LEU A 93 -0.46 17.02 -11.28
C LEU A 93 0.02 18.38 -11.80
N ASN A 94 0.36 18.44 -13.09
CA ASN A 94 0.56 19.70 -13.79
C ASN A 94 -0.78 20.43 -13.99
N ASP A 95 -0.75 21.67 -14.44
CA ASP A 95 -1.97 22.49 -14.53
C ASP A 95 -2.93 22.00 -15.63
N ASP A 96 -2.42 21.49 -16.74
CA ASP A 96 -3.23 20.91 -17.81
C ASP A 96 -4.00 19.67 -17.32
N ASP A 97 -3.33 18.77 -16.59
CA ASP A 97 -3.96 17.59 -16.00
C ASP A 97 -5.00 17.97 -14.94
N LYS A 98 -4.77 19.04 -14.18
CA LYS A 98 -5.75 19.56 -13.21
C LYS A 98 -6.99 20.12 -13.91
N VAL A 99 -6.82 20.82 -15.02
CA VAL A 99 -7.95 21.33 -15.83
C VAL A 99 -8.76 20.15 -16.37
N ARG A 100 -8.11 19.18 -16.98
CA ARG A 100 -8.76 17.99 -17.53
C ARG A 100 -9.47 17.16 -16.47
N LEU A 101 -8.85 17.02 -15.30
CA LEU A 101 -9.44 16.30 -14.17
C LEU A 101 -10.72 17.01 -13.69
N ARG A 102 -10.71 18.34 -13.60
CA ARG A 102 -11.90 19.13 -13.25
C ARG A 102 -13.01 18.96 -14.29
N SER A 103 -12.68 18.96 -15.56
CA SER A 103 -13.64 18.70 -16.65
C SER A 103 -14.24 17.30 -16.52
N LEU A 104 -13.43 16.27 -16.29
CA LEU A 104 -13.94 14.90 -16.06
C LEU A 104 -14.91 14.85 -14.87
N PHE A 105 -14.61 15.54 -13.79
CA PHE A 105 -15.44 15.55 -12.59
C PHE A 105 -16.82 16.22 -12.78
N GLN A 106 -16.96 17.13 -13.74
CA GLN A 106 -18.26 17.67 -14.12
C GLN A 106 -19.16 16.60 -14.73
N TYR A 107 -18.60 15.66 -15.49
CA TYR A 107 -19.33 14.53 -16.08
C TYR A 107 -19.48 13.33 -15.16
N SER A 108 -18.63 13.21 -14.14
CA SER A 108 -18.69 12.11 -13.18
C SER A 108 -18.47 12.57 -11.72
N PRO A 109 -19.54 13.07 -11.05
CA PRO A 109 -19.49 13.40 -9.61
C PRO A 109 -19.06 12.21 -8.74
N LEU A 110 -19.37 10.97 -9.15
CA LEU A 110 -18.95 9.77 -8.43
C LEU A 110 -17.43 9.60 -8.43
N LEU A 111 -16.77 9.84 -9.58
CA LEU A 111 -15.30 9.82 -9.65
C LEU A 111 -14.70 10.95 -8.83
N HIS A 112 -15.31 12.13 -8.82
CA HIS A 112 -14.86 13.24 -7.99
C HIS A 112 -14.89 12.88 -6.51
N GLN A 113 -16.03 12.36 -6.04
CA GLN A 113 -16.18 11.95 -4.63
C GLN A 113 -15.18 10.85 -4.25
N ALA A 114 -15.03 9.83 -5.10
CA ALA A 114 -14.10 8.73 -4.86
C ALA A 114 -12.63 9.19 -4.87
N TYR A 115 -12.27 10.09 -5.78
CA TYR A 115 -10.94 10.68 -5.84
C TYR A 115 -10.63 11.49 -4.58
N THR A 116 -11.56 12.33 -4.14
CA THR A 116 -11.41 13.13 -2.92
C THR A 116 -11.19 12.23 -1.68
N LEU A 117 -11.98 11.17 -1.53
CA LEU A 117 -11.81 10.22 -0.43
C LEU A 117 -10.46 9.49 -0.50
N ARG A 118 -9.97 9.17 -1.70
CA ARG A 118 -8.64 8.60 -1.89
C ARG A 118 -7.53 9.57 -1.44
N GLU A 119 -7.63 10.84 -1.80
CA GLU A 119 -6.69 11.87 -1.38
C GLU A 119 -6.68 12.03 0.14
N GLU A 120 -7.85 12.05 0.76
CA GLU A 120 -7.97 12.12 2.22
C GLU A 120 -7.30 10.94 2.91
N LEU A 121 -7.53 9.70 2.44
CA LEU A 121 -6.89 8.52 3.00
C LEU A 121 -5.36 8.60 2.86
N THR A 122 -4.89 9.00 1.68
CA THR A 122 -3.46 9.20 1.42
C THR A 122 -2.85 10.25 2.35
N ALA A 123 -3.57 11.35 2.57
CA ALA A 123 -3.15 12.42 3.48
C ALA A 123 -3.03 11.91 4.93
N ILE A 124 -3.99 11.11 5.42
CA ILE A 124 -3.92 10.50 6.75
C ILE A 124 -2.62 9.70 6.93
N PHE A 125 -2.27 8.83 5.97
CA PHE A 125 -1.04 8.05 6.04
C PHE A 125 0.24 8.88 5.88
N ASN A 126 0.16 10.06 5.26
CA ASN A 126 1.31 10.96 5.10
C ASN A 126 1.58 11.82 6.34
N MET A 127 0.56 12.10 7.14
CA MET A 127 0.70 12.88 8.37
C MET A 127 1.55 12.16 9.40
N ASN A 128 2.33 12.92 10.18
CA ASN A 128 3.05 12.40 11.34
C ASN A 128 2.10 12.37 12.55
N LEU A 129 1.41 11.25 12.73
CA LEU A 129 0.38 11.06 13.75
C LEU A 129 0.86 10.06 14.81
N ARG A 130 0.34 10.21 16.02
CA ARG A 130 0.41 9.15 17.04
C ARG A 130 -0.60 8.05 16.71
N LEU A 131 -0.34 6.83 17.18
CA LEU A 131 -1.19 5.66 16.91
C LEU A 131 -2.69 5.93 17.17
N ALA A 132 -3.03 6.46 18.33
CA ALA A 132 -4.43 6.74 18.71
C ALA A 132 -5.09 7.76 17.76
N GLU A 133 -4.35 8.79 17.34
CA GLU A 133 -4.85 9.80 16.43
C GLU A 133 -5.01 9.22 15.00
N GLY A 134 -4.02 8.45 14.53
CA GLY A 134 -4.08 7.77 13.24
C GLY A 134 -5.29 6.83 13.17
N ARG A 135 -5.49 6.00 14.22
CA ARG A 135 -6.67 5.14 14.35
C ARG A 135 -7.98 5.93 14.25
N HIS A 136 -8.11 6.98 15.06
CA HIS A 136 -9.30 7.82 15.07
C HIS A 136 -9.61 8.45 13.71
N ARG A 137 -8.56 8.91 12.98
CA ARG A 137 -8.74 9.45 11.63
C ARG A 137 -9.18 8.41 10.62
N LEU A 138 -8.66 7.18 10.70
CA LEU A 138 -9.11 6.06 9.87
C LEU A 138 -10.57 5.71 10.14
N GLU A 139 -11.00 5.68 11.41
CA GLU A 139 -12.39 5.46 11.80
C GLU A 139 -13.32 6.55 11.27
N LYS A 140 -12.94 7.83 11.42
CA LYS A 140 -13.67 8.97 10.86
C LYS A 140 -13.79 8.89 9.36
N TRP A 141 -12.69 8.57 8.67
CA TRP A 141 -12.68 8.42 7.23
C TRP A 141 -13.59 7.26 6.80
N SER A 142 -13.52 6.12 7.47
CA SER A 142 -14.40 4.97 7.23
C SER A 142 -15.89 5.34 7.38
N ALA A 143 -16.22 6.08 8.42
CA ALA A 143 -17.59 6.57 8.64
C ALA A 143 -18.04 7.56 7.55
N LYS A 144 -17.13 8.39 7.03
CA LYS A 144 -17.39 9.30 5.90
C LYS A 144 -17.69 8.52 4.62
N VAL A 145 -16.87 7.50 4.31
CA VAL A 145 -17.10 6.63 3.13
C VAL A 145 -18.45 5.91 3.24
N LYS A 146 -18.79 5.35 4.40
CA LYS A 146 -20.10 4.69 4.62
C LYS A 146 -21.30 5.60 4.40
N ARG A 147 -21.17 6.90 4.71
CA ARG A 147 -22.22 7.90 4.45
C ARG A 147 -22.28 8.38 3.00
N SER A 148 -21.26 8.06 2.21
CA SER A 148 -21.26 8.34 0.79
C SER A 148 -22.12 7.32 0.03
N THR A 149 -22.50 7.65 -1.20
CA THR A 149 -23.23 6.73 -2.09
C THR A 149 -22.32 5.74 -2.79
N LEU A 150 -21.01 5.72 -2.44
CA LEU A 150 -20.00 4.91 -3.10
C LEU A 150 -19.96 3.49 -2.52
N THR A 151 -20.46 2.52 -3.25
CA THR A 151 -20.38 1.10 -2.88
C THR A 151 -19.08 0.43 -3.30
N CYS A 152 -18.28 1.08 -4.16
CA CYS A 152 -17.04 0.50 -4.66
C CYS A 152 -16.01 0.20 -3.55
N PHE A 153 -16.08 0.91 -2.42
CA PHE A 153 -15.15 0.75 -1.28
C PHE A 153 -15.64 -0.20 -0.19
N ASP A 154 -16.77 -0.87 -0.36
CA ASP A 154 -17.34 -1.75 0.68
C ASP A 154 -16.39 -2.89 1.06
N LYS A 155 -15.71 -3.47 0.06
CA LYS A 155 -14.70 -4.51 0.29
C LYS A 155 -13.53 -3.96 1.11
N PHE A 156 -13.01 -2.80 0.73
CA PHE A 156 -11.92 -2.15 1.47
C PHE A 156 -12.35 -1.77 2.90
N LEU A 157 -13.55 -1.23 3.09
CA LEU A 157 -14.08 -0.90 4.42
C LEU A 157 -14.21 -2.14 5.32
N LYS A 158 -14.59 -3.29 4.76
CA LYS A 158 -14.60 -4.56 5.49
C LYS A 158 -13.19 -4.94 5.94
N THR A 159 -12.22 -4.87 5.04
CA THR A 159 -10.81 -5.14 5.33
C THR A 159 -10.27 -4.17 6.39
N LEU A 160 -10.52 -2.87 6.23
CA LEU A 160 -10.10 -1.84 7.19
C LEU A 160 -10.68 -2.09 8.59
N ARG A 161 -11.95 -2.48 8.68
CA ARG A 161 -12.60 -2.80 9.96
C ARG A 161 -12.01 -4.05 10.61
N ASN A 162 -11.74 -5.09 9.82
CA ASN A 162 -11.22 -6.35 10.34
C ASN A 162 -9.78 -6.25 10.84
N HIS A 163 -8.98 -5.35 10.27
CA HIS A 163 -7.55 -5.19 10.55
C HIS A 163 -7.18 -3.78 10.99
N LEU A 164 -8.12 -3.10 11.68
CA LEU A 164 -7.92 -1.69 12.03
C LEU A 164 -6.72 -1.49 12.96
N ASP A 165 -6.50 -2.40 13.88
CA ASP A 165 -5.41 -2.32 14.85
C ASP A 165 -4.05 -2.51 14.17
N GLU A 166 -3.94 -3.52 13.32
CA GLU A 166 -2.72 -3.82 12.57
C GLU A 166 -2.38 -2.72 11.57
N ILE A 167 -3.39 -2.13 10.95
CA ILE A 167 -3.22 -0.98 10.04
C ILE A 167 -2.83 0.28 10.84
N ALA A 168 -3.48 0.53 11.98
CA ALA A 168 -3.18 1.69 12.83
C ALA A 168 -1.80 1.59 13.48
N ASN A 169 -1.28 0.38 13.75
CA ASN A 169 0.07 0.17 14.26
C ASN A 169 1.16 0.77 13.36
N TYR A 170 0.86 1.01 12.07
CA TYR A 170 1.76 1.76 11.18
C TYR A 170 2.14 3.13 11.75
N PHE A 171 1.23 3.82 12.45
CA PHE A 171 1.50 5.18 12.96
C PHE A 171 2.45 5.22 14.17
N ASP A 172 2.75 4.08 14.79
CA ASP A 172 3.71 4.03 15.90
C ASP A 172 5.16 4.29 15.43
N LYS A 173 5.64 3.49 14.48
CA LYS A 173 7.04 3.56 13.99
C LYS A 173 7.13 3.69 12.47
N ARG A 174 6.02 3.80 11.77
CA ARG A 174 5.92 3.84 10.30
C ARG A 174 6.64 2.67 9.61
N ALA A 175 6.58 1.49 10.23
CA ALA A 175 7.21 0.29 9.70
C ALA A 175 6.63 -0.07 8.32
N SER A 176 7.51 -0.45 7.40
CA SER A 176 7.13 -0.89 6.05
C SER A 176 7.97 -2.08 5.60
N SER A 177 7.46 -2.85 4.66
CA SER A 177 8.18 -3.97 4.03
C SER A 177 9.20 -3.51 2.98
N GLY A 178 9.34 -2.22 2.73
CA GLY A 178 10.16 -1.68 1.63
C GLY A 178 11.61 -2.14 1.66
N PHE A 179 12.22 -2.27 2.85
CA PHE A 179 13.57 -2.84 2.97
C PHE A 179 13.61 -4.30 2.52
N VAL A 180 12.65 -5.11 2.97
CA VAL A 180 12.55 -6.54 2.61
C VAL A 180 12.27 -6.71 1.12
N GLU A 181 11.41 -5.88 0.55
CA GLU A 181 11.16 -5.85 -0.90
C GLU A 181 12.42 -5.49 -1.69
N GLY A 182 13.18 -4.50 -1.23
CA GLY A 182 14.49 -4.14 -1.80
C GLY A 182 15.47 -5.30 -1.78
N VAL A 183 15.61 -5.99 -0.65
CA VAL A 183 16.44 -7.20 -0.52
C VAL A 183 15.95 -8.32 -1.43
N ASN A 184 14.65 -8.58 -1.49
CA ASN A 184 14.07 -9.60 -2.37
C ASN A 184 14.30 -9.28 -3.85
N ASN A 185 14.20 -8.02 -4.27
CA ASN A 185 14.51 -7.60 -5.63
C ASN A 185 15.99 -7.76 -5.95
N LYS A 186 16.87 -7.46 -5.00
CA LYS A 186 18.31 -7.71 -5.13
C LYS A 186 18.61 -9.19 -5.26
N LEU A 187 18.00 -10.05 -4.43
CA LEU A 187 18.10 -11.50 -4.53
C LEU A 187 17.67 -12.01 -5.91
N LYS A 188 16.53 -11.56 -6.42
CA LYS A 188 16.07 -11.91 -7.78
C LYS A 188 17.08 -11.48 -8.86
N THR A 189 17.66 -10.30 -8.72
CA THR A 189 18.68 -9.79 -9.65
C THR A 189 19.94 -10.63 -9.60
N ILE A 190 20.45 -10.96 -8.40
CA ILE A 190 21.62 -11.80 -8.20
C ILE A 190 21.38 -13.18 -8.80
N THR A 191 20.23 -13.81 -8.52
CA THR A 191 19.85 -15.13 -9.05
C THR A 191 19.83 -15.12 -10.57
N ARG A 192 19.26 -14.09 -11.20
CA ARG A 192 19.23 -13.97 -12.66
C ARG A 192 20.63 -13.80 -13.27
N ARG A 193 21.50 -13.00 -12.64
CA ARG A 193 22.88 -12.77 -13.11
C ARG A 193 23.83 -13.93 -12.87
N SER A 194 23.49 -14.84 -11.97
CA SER A 194 24.37 -15.91 -11.53
C SER A 194 24.22 -17.22 -12.32
N TYR A 195 23.46 -17.21 -13.42
CA TYR A 195 23.35 -18.29 -14.40
C TYR A 195 23.24 -19.71 -13.78
N GLY A 196 22.41 -19.87 -12.73
CA GLY A 196 22.17 -21.20 -12.17
C GLY A 196 22.78 -21.46 -10.78
N LEU A 197 22.97 -20.44 -9.96
CA LEU A 197 23.25 -20.63 -8.53
C LEU A 197 22.10 -21.41 -7.87
N GLN A 198 22.30 -22.74 -7.74
CA GLN A 198 21.29 -23.63 -7.16
C GLN A 198 21.39 -23.74 -5.63
N ARG A 199 22.58 -23.45 -5.05
CA ARG A 199 22.81 -23.59 -3.61
C ARG A 199 22.47 -22.30 -2.89
N VAL A 200 21.57 -22.43 -1.91
CA VAL A 200 21.11 -21.30 -1.07
C VAL A 200 22.29 -20.60 -0.38
N ASP A 201 23.25 -21.35 0.15
CA ASP A 201 24.45 -20.79 0.81
C ASP A 201 25.26 -19.90 -0.13
N SER A 202 25.43 -20.33 -1.37
CA SER A 202 26.17 -19.55 -2.40
C SER A 202 25.43 -18.26 -2.75
N LEU A 203 24.09 -18.32 -2.80
CA LEU A 203 23.24 -17.15 -3.02
C LEU A 203 23.39 -16.13 -1.89
N PHE A 204 23.33 -16.59 -0.62
CA PHE A 204 23.50 -15.72 0.54
C PHE A 204 24.92 -15.13 0.64
N ARG A 205 25.97 -15.91 0.35
CA ARG A 205 27.34 -15.38 0.29
C ARG A 205 27.46 -14.29 -0.77
N ARG A 206 26.87 -14.50 -1.95
CA ARG A 206 26.86 -13.48 -3.03
C ARG A 206 26.09 -12.24 -2.62
N LEU A 207 24.92 -12.39 -1.99
CA LEU A 207 24.16 -11.28 -1.46
C LEU A 207 24.96 -10.49 -0.42
N TRP A 208 25.62 -11.18 0.51
CA TRP A 208 26.45 -10.55 1.52
C TRP A 208 27.61 -9.75 0.92
N LEU A 209 28.32 -10.33 -0.03
CA LEU A 209 29.39 -9.63 -0.79
C LEU A 209 28.85 -8.38 -1.50
N ASP A 210 27.68 -8.47 -2.09
CA ASP A 210 27.05 -7.38 -2.83
C ASP A 210 26.53 -6.24 -1.93
N LEU A 211 26.17 -6.56 -0.69
CA LEU A 211 25.68 -5.59 0.30
C LEU A 211 26.79 -4.98 1.17
N SER A 212 27.83 -5.75 1.49
CA SER A 212 28.83 -5.38 2.50
C SER A 212 30.26 -5.60 2.04
N GLY A 213 30.49 -6.36 0.94
CA GLY A 213 31.79 -6.84 0.53
C GLY A 213 32.81 -5.71 0.25
N TYR A 214 32.35 -4.57 -0.24
CA TYR A 214 33.21 -3.42 -0.49
C TYR A 214 33.92 -2.92 0.79
N ARG A 215 33.28 -3.05 1.98
CA ARG A 215 33.84 -2.67 3.28
C ARG A 215 35.02 -3.56 3.68
N HIS A 216 35.09 -4.78 3.14
CA HIS A 216 36.13 -5.76 3.46
C HIS A 216 37.23 -5.80 2.39
N LEU A 217 37.00 -5.19 1.22
CA LEU A 217 37.98 -5.12 0.13
C LEU A 217 38.82 -3.85 0.19
N PHE A 218 38.35 -2.82 0.91
CA PHE A 218 39.01 -1.50 0.98
C PHE A 218 39.25 -1.05 2.45
N ALA A 219 39.11 -1.94 3.43
CA ALA A 219 39.54 -1.78 4.78
C ALA A 219 40.91 -2.48 4.99
#